data_5027eb73cbfb94034540b1637c63ee6c
#
_entry.id   5027eb73cbfb94034540b1637c63ee6c
#
_cell.length_a   1.000
_cell.length_b   1.000
_cell.length_c   1.000
_cell.angle_alpha   90.00
_cell.angle_beta   90.00
_cell.angle_gamma   90.00
#
_symmetry.space_group_name_H-M   'P 1'
#
loop_
_entity.id
_entity.type
_entity.pdbx_description
1 polymer ?
#
loop_
_entity_poly.entity_id
_entity_poly.type
_entity_poly.pdbx_seq_one_letter_code
_entity_poly.pdbx_strand_id
1 'polypeptide(L)'
;MYQGGFDCAGRLGPDSGSLAHIINSIGDESFHDGLLSFLHRNIGAEHCATLAFTSDRPVKVGAVSLDGTDTAGTQVDLYLKSYWRADPTMVAAHSMVGQTPSRLDRLNIAALPPSDLRDLVYRRTHISERLLLCGSVAGDRKSVV
;
A
#
# COMPACT_ATOMS: atom_id res chain seq x y z
N MET A 1 0.22 18.45 31.72
CA MET A 1 -0.64 19.43 31.02
C MET A 1 -0.33 19.36 29.56
N TYR A 2 -1.09 18.57 28.85
CA TYR A 2 -0.94 18.41 27.39
C TYR A 2 -1.69 19.57 26.73
N GLN A 3 -0.97 20.61 26.37
CA GLN A 3 -1.48 21.57 25.40
C GLN A 3 -1.02 21.11 24.01
N GLY A 4 -1.66 20.08 23.51
CA GLY A 4 -1.67 19.78 22.10
C GLY A 4 -2.67 20.70 21.42
N GLY A 5 -2.35 21.97 21.29
CA GLY A 5 -3.06 22.84 20.38
C GLY A 5 -2.86 22.31 18.98
N PHE A 6 -3.91 21.77 18.40
CA PHE A 6 -4.00 21.62 16.95
C PHE A 6 -4.03 23.02 16.38
N ASP A 7 -2.88 23.52 16.04
CA ASP A 7 -2.74 24.74 15.28
C ASP A 7 -3.10 24.43 13.83
N CYS A 8 -4.39 24.52 13.53
CA CYS A 8 -4.92 24.22 12.19
C CYS A 8 -4.42 25.16 11.11
N ALA A 9 -3.64 26.16 11.44
CA ALA A 9 -3.29 27.22 10.49
C ALA A 9 -1.82 27.23 10.04
N GLY A 10 -0.95 26.33 10.51
CA GLY A 10 0.44 26.58 10.18
C GLY A 10 1.43 25.44 10.26
N ARG A 11 1.04 24.26 10.63
CA ARG A 11 2.01 23.20 10.91
C ARG A 11 1.90 21.95 10.07
N LEU A 12 1.24 22.05 8.96
CA LEU A 12 1.61 21.22 7.83
C LEU A 12 2.76 21.95 7.10
N GLY A 13 3.84 22.14 7.84
CA GLY A 13 5.09 22.60 7.22
C GLY A 13 5.49 21.62 6.14
N PRO A 14 6.49 21.94 5.32
CA PRO A 14 6.96 21.07 4.23
C PRO A 14 7.66 19.81 4.78
N ASP A 15 7.05 19.15 5.73
CA ASP A 15 7.46 17.84 6.17
C ASP A 15 7.02 16.85 5.10
N SER A 16 7.97 16.23 4.44
CA SER A 16 7.77 15.28 3.35
C SER A 16 6.86 14.11 3.70
N GLY A 17 6.52 13.94 4.95
CA GLY A 17 5.58 12.93 5.39
C GLY A 17 4.25 13.46 5.89
N SER A 18 3.91 14.74 5.66
CA SER A 18 2.60 15.26 6.00
C SER A 18 1.55 14.83 4.97
N LEU A 19 0.30 14.70 5.42
CA LEU A 19 -0.81 14.34 4.53
C LEU A 19 -0.98 15.38 3.39
N ALA A 20 -0.80 16.67 3.69
CA ALA A 20 -0.87 17.71 2.69
C ALA A 20 0.23 17.57 1.62
N HIS A 21 1.45 17.22 2.04
CA HIS A 21 2.54 16.96 1.11
C HIS A 21 2.23 15.75 0.21
N ILE A 22 1.71 14.68 0.78
CA ILE A 22 1.31 13.49 0.02
C ILE A 22 0.26 13.83 -1.03
N ILE A 23 -0.79 14.56 -0.65
CA ILE A 23 -1.85 14.98 -1.57
C ILE A 23 -1.29 15.83 -2.71
N ASN A 24 -0.41 16.78 -2.39
CA ASN A 24 0.19 17.65 -3.40
C ASN A 24 1.20 16.95 -4.32
N SER A 25 1.74 15.81 -3.92
CA SER A 25 2.68 15.02 -4.70
C SER A 25 2.02 13.91 -5.54
N ILE A 26 0.70 13.80 -5.53
CA ILE A 26 0.00 12.81 -6.35
C ILE A 26 0.34 13.04 -7.82
N GLY A 27 0.90 12.01 -8.45
CA GLY A 27 1.38 12.06 -9.83
C GLY A 27 2.87 12.38 -9.98
N ASP A 28 3.54 12.80 -8.91
CA ASP A 28 4.97 13.04 -8.91
C ASP A 28 5.77 11.78 -8.54
N GLU A 29 7.03 11.71 -8.92
CA GLU A 29 7.94 10.62 -8.56
C GLU A 29 8.12 10.48 -7.04
N SER A 30 8.02 11.57 -6.30
CA SER A 30 8.17 11.62 -4.83
C SER A 30 6.92 11.12 -4.05
N PHE A 31 5.81 10.85 -4.72
CA PHE A 31 4.56 10.46 -4.06
C PHE A 31 4.71 9.25 -3.15
N HIS A 32 5.33 8.17 -3.66
CA HIS A 32 5.47 6.93 -2.89
C HIS A 32 6.43 7.07 -1.71
N ASP A 33 7.49 7.85 -1.83
CA ASP A 33 8.40 8.14 -0.71
C ASP A 33 7.69 8.93 0.38
N GLY A 34 6.92 9.94 0.01
CA GLY A 34 6.10 10.70 0.95
C GLY A 34 5.04 9.85 1.65
N LEU A 35 4.37 9.00 0.89
CA LEU A 35 3.38 8.06 1.43
C LEU A 35 4.02 7.06 2.40
N LEU A 36 5.14 6.46 2.05
CA LEU A 36 5.85 5.53 2.94
C LEU A 36 6.33 6.23 4.22
N SER A 37 6.88 7.43 4.12
CA SER A 37 7.29 8.22 5.29
C SER A 37 6.13 8.48 6.25
N PHE A 38 4.97 8.82 5.72
CA PHE A 38 3.74 9.00 6.50
C PHE A 38 3.30 7.69 7.17
N LEU A 39 3.24 6.61 6.41
CA LEU A 39 2.83 5.30 6.93
C LEU A 39 3.83 4.76 7.95
N HIS A 40 5.13 4.94 7.74
CA HIS A 40 6.14 4.55 8.69
C HIS A 40 5.98 5.24 10.04
N ARG A 41 5.76 6.54 10.05
CA ARG A 41 5.56 7.32 11.29
C ARG A 41 4.28 6.95 12.05
N ASN A 42 3.24 6.60 11.34
CA ASN A 42 1.93 6.34 11.95
C ASN A 42 1.71 4.87 12.31
N ILE A 43 2.24 3.93 11.54
CA ILE A 43 1.99 2.50 11.72
C ILE A 43 3.26 1.64 11.59
N GLY A 44 4.43 2.23 11.46
CA GLY A 44 5.69 1.49 11.37
C GLY A 44 5.90 0.73 10.05
N ALA A 45 5.24 1.13 8.97
CA ALA A 45 5.40 0.48 7.67
C ALA A 45 6.85 0.62 7.16
N GLU A 46 7.41 -0.45 6.64
CA GLU A 46 8.77 -0.49 6.06
C GLU A 46 8.75 -0.55 4.54
N HIS A 47 7.62 -0.93 3.96
CA HIS A 47 7.42 -1.02 2.52
C HIS A 47 6.04 -0.48 2.16
N CYS A 48 5.94 0.13 0.99
CA CYS A 48 4.68 0.61 0.43
C CYS A 48 4.63 0.30 -1.05
N ALA A 49 3.49 -0.17 -1.52
CA ALA A 49 3.23 -0.36 -2.93
C ALA A 49 1.81 0.07 -3.27
N THR A 50 1.64 0.65 -4.45
CA THR A 50 0.33 0.97 -4.99
C THR A 50 0.09 0.18 -6.26
N LEU A 51 -1.08 -0.41 -6.33
CA LEU A 51 -1.55 -1.20 -7.47
C LEU A 51 -2.82 -0.57 -8.02
N ALA A 52 -2.98 -0.60 -9.32
CA ALA A 52 -4.22 -0.26 -9.99
C ALA A 52 -4.85 -1.53 -10.57
N PHE A 53 -6.14 -1.72 -10.35
CA PHE A 53 -6.88 -2.76 -11.04
C PHE A 53 -7.35 -2.24 -12.39
N THR A 54 -6.88 -2.87 -13.44
CA THR A 54 -7.50 -2.81 -14.76
C THR A 54 -8.51 -3.96 -14.88
N SER A 55 -9.20 -4.08 -16.02
CA SER A 55 -10.25 -5.10 -16.21
C SER A 55 -9.82 -6.53 -15.87
N ASP A 56 -8.54 -6.89 -16.08
CA ASP A 56 -8.10 -8.28 -16.05
C ASP A 56 -7.11 -8.60 -14.92
N ARG A 57 -6.32 -7.65 -14.48
CA ARG A 57 -5.25 -7.88 -13.50
C ARG A 57 -4.82 -6.60 -12.78
N PRO A 58 -4.22 -6.74 -11.58
CA PRO A 58 -3.56 -5.62 -10.94
C PRO A 58 -2.26 -5.25 -11.69
N VAL A 59 -1.96 -3.96 -11.71
CA VAL A 59 -0.76 -3.39 -12.32
C VAL A 59 -0.05 -2.55 -11.26
N LYS A 60 1.27 -2.70 -11.17
CA LYS A 60 2.08 -1.87 -10.26
C LYS A 60 2.10 -0.42 -10.74
N VAL A 61 1.70 0.49 -9.86
CA VAL A 61 1.83 1.94 -10.06
C VAL A 61 3.15 2.42 -9.46
N GLY A 62 3.52 1.93 -8.30
CA GLY A 62 4.79 2.23 -7.66
C GLY A 62 5.04 1.37 -6.44
N ALA A 63 6.29 1.28 -6.03
CA ALA A 63 6.70 0.57 -4.82
C ALA A 63 7.98 1.17 -4.27
N VAL A 64 8.07 1.31 -2.95
CA VAL A 64 9.23 1.85 -2.25
C VAL A 64 9.49 1.10 -0.96
N SER A 65 10.75 1.03 -0.57
CA SER A 65 11.21 0.47 0.69
C SER A 65 11.94 1.52 1.52
N LEU A 66 11.76 1.48 2.85
CA LEU A 66 12.32 2.48 3.76
C LEU A 66 13.85 2.50 3.74
N ASP A 67 14.48 1.36 3.55
CA ASP A 67 15.94 1.19 3.51
C ASP A 67 16.59 1.60 2.17
N GLY A 68 15.80 2.12 1.23
CA GLY A 68 16.27 2.53 -0.09
C GLY A 68 16.55 1.38 -1.06
N THR A 69 16.31 0.13 -0.65
CA THR A 69 16.40 -1.04 -1.56
C THR A 69 15.17 -1.15 -2.46
N ASP A 70 15.22 -1.99 -3.48
CA ASP A 70 14.06 -2.33 -4.33
C ASP A 70 13.31 -3.57 -3.83
N THR A 71 13.33 -3.82 -2.53
CA THR A 71 12.64 -4.99 -1.94
C THR A 71 11.16 -4.98 -2.24
N ALA A 72 10.47 -3.87 -2.02
CA ALA A 72 9.05 -3.75 -2.30
C ALA A 72 8.74 -3.92 -3.79
N GLY A 73 9.52 -3.32 -4.68
CA GLY A 73 9.35 -3.44 -6.13
C GLY A 73 9.52 -4.88 -6.61
N THR A 74 10.58 -5.52 -6.18
CA THR A 74 10.86 -6.93 -6.53
C THR A 74 9.78 -7.88 -6.01
N GLN A 75 9.35 -7.67 -4.77
CA GLN A 75 8.28 -8.47 -4.16
C GLN A 75 6.96 -8.31 -4.93
N VAL A 76 6.58 -7.09 -5.29
CA VAL A 76 5.36 -6.82 -6.05
C VAL A 76 5.44 -7.43 -7.45
N ASP A 77 6.57 -7.33 -8.12
CA ASP A 77 6.76 -7.92 -9.44
C ASP A 77 6.60 -9.44 -9.42
N LEU A 78 7.15 -10.09 -8.40
CA LEU A 78 6.95 -11.53 -8.19
C LEU A 78 5.48 -11.86 -7.91
N TYR A 79 4.85 -11.11 -7.02
CA TYR A 79 3.45 -11.27 -6.67
C TYR A 79 2.52 -11.13 -7.88
N LEU A 80 2.77 -10.15 -8.74
CA LEU A 80 1.95 -9.88 -9.92
C LEU A 80 2.12 -10.89 -11.06
N LYS A 81 3.14 -11.74 -11.03
CA LYS A 81 3.30 -12.80 -12.04
C LYS A 81 2.13 -13.79 -12.00
N SER A 82 1.78 -14.29 -10.81
CA SER A 82 0.69 -15.26 -10.67
C SER A 82 0.10 -15.34 -9.26
N TYR A 83 0.86 -14.96 -8.23
CA TYR A 83 0.49 -15.21 -6.82
C TYR A 83 -0.70 -14.40 -6.33
N TRP A 84 -1.00 -13.26 -6.94
CA TRP A 84 -2.14 -12.44 -6.57
C TRP A 84 -3.49 -13.18 -6.71
N ARG A 85 -3.56 -14.18 -7.61
CA ARG A 85 -4.77 -15.00 -7.79
C ARG A 85 -5.03 -15.95 -6.63
N ALA A 86 -3.99 -16.32 -5.91
CA ALA A 86 -4.07 -17.18 -4.73
C ALA A 86 -4.28 -16.39 -3.44
N ASP A 87 -4.24 -15.06 -3.51
CA ASP A 87 -4.42 -14.18 -2.37
C ASP A 87 -5.91 -13.90 -2.13
N PRO A 88 -6.50 -14.40 -1.03
CA PRO A 88 -7.93 -14.25 -0.80
C PRO A 88 -8.34 -12.78 -0.62
N THR A 89 -7.48 -11.92 -0.07
CA THR A 89 -7.79 -10.49 0.09
C THR A 89 -7.80 -9.77 -1.25
N MET A 90 -6.93 -10.13 -2.17
CA MET A 90 -6.88 -9.57 -3.52
C MET A 90 -8.06 -10.05 -4.36
N VAL A 91 -8.42 -11.31 -4.25
CA VAL A 91 -9.61 -11.87 -4.92
C VAL A 91 -10.87 -11.15 -4.43
N ALA A 92 -11.00 -10.94 -3.13
CA ALA A 92 -12.11 -10.18 -2.56
C ALA A 92 -12.13 -8.73 -3.04
N ALA A 93 -10.98 -8.06 -3.08
CA ALA A 93 -10.85 -6.69 -3.59
C ALA A 93 -11.25 -6.60 -5.07
N HIS A 94 -10.84 -7.54 -5.88
CA HIS A 94 -11.19 -7.60 -7.30
C HIS A 94 -12.70 -7.80 -7.52
N SER A 95 -13.35 -8.64 -6.72
CA SER A 95 -14.80 -8.88 -6.81
C SER A 95 -15.64 -7.65 -6.42
N MET A 96 -15.05 -6.69 -5.70
CA MET A 96 -15.71 -5.44 -5.30
C MET A 96 -15.52 -4.30 -6.33
N VAL A 97 -15.04 -4.62 -7.55
CA VAL A 97 -14.91 -3.62 -8.61
C VAL A 97 -16.26 -2.93 -8.89
N GLY A 98 -16.28 -1.61 -8.81
CA GLY A 98 -17.48 -0.81 -8.98
C GLY A 98 -18.34 -0.63 -7.72
N GLN A 99 -17.99 -1.24 -6.60
CA GLN A 99 -18.65 -1.03 -5.32
C GLN A 99 -17.85 -0.08 -4.44
N THR A 100 -18.51 0.90 -3.85
CA THR A 100 -18.01 1.70 -2.73
C THR A 100 -18.59 1.13 -1.44
N PRO A 101 -17.89 1.09 -0.32
CA PRO A 101 -16.85 1.98 0.14
C PRO A 101 -15.42 1.39 0.07
N SER A 102 -14.45 2.18 0.55
CA SER A 102 -13.08 1.73 0.78
C SER A 102 -13.05 0.59 1.80
N ARG A 103 -12.15 -0.36 1.59
CA ARG A 103 -11.95 -1.51 2.47
C ARG A 103 -10.50 -1.55 2.95
N LEU A 104 -10.33 -1.81 4.24
CA LEU A 104 -9.03 -2.05 4.86
C LEU A 104 -8.97 -3.50 5.35
N ASP A 105 -8.02 -4.25 4.84
CA ASP A 105 -7.75 -5.62 5.27
C ASP A 105 -6.36 -5.72 5.89
N ARG A 106 -6.27 -6.43 7.01
CA ARG A 106 -5.02 -6.79 7.68
C ARG A 106 -4.77 -8.27 7.49
N LEU A 107 -3.60 -8.61 7.03
CA LEU A 107 -3.16 -9.98 6.82
C LEU A 107 -1.90 -10.25 7.63
N ASN A 108 -2.00 -11.19 8.58
CA ASN A 108 -0.82 -11.78 9.21
C ASN A 108 -0.31 -12.91 8.32
N ILE A 109 0.92 -12.79 7.84
CA ILE A 109 1.48 -13.74 6.90
C ILE A 109 1.64 -15.15 7.50
N ALA A 110 1.91 -15.24 8.80
CA ALA A 110 1.98 -16.53 9.49
C ALA A 110 0.64 -17.28 9.51
N ALA A 111 -0.49 -16.57 9.37
CA ALA A 111 -1.82 -17.17 9.31
C ALA A 111 -2.17 -17.72 7.93
N LEU A 112 -1.40 -17.38 6.89
CA LEU A 112 -1.59 -18.00 5.57
C LEU A 112 -1.24 -19.47 5.61
N PRO A 113 -1.99 -20.31 4.90
CA PRO A 113 -1.60 -21.72 4.75
C PRO A 113 -0.23 -21.84 4.08
N PRO A 114 0.50 -22.94 4.32
CA PRO A 114 1.75 -23.21 3.60
C PRO A 114 1.53 -23.14 2.09
N SER A 115 2.23 -22.24 1.42
CA SER A 115 2.06 -21.98 0.00
C SER A 115 3.25 -21.18 -0.54
N ASP A 116 3.44 -21.20 -1.84
CA ASP A 116 4.44 -20.36 -2.51
C ASP A 116 4.17 -18.88 -2.29
N LEU A 117 2.90 -18.45 -2.23
CA LEU A 117 2.54 -17.09 -1.88
C LEU A 117 3.14 -16.69 -0.53
N ARG A 118 2.93 -17.52 0.51
CA ARG A 118 3.48 -17.26 1.85
C ARG A 118 5.01 -17.28 1.85
N ASP A 119 5.60 -18.30 1.28
CA ASP A 119 7.02 -18.61 1.47
C ASP A 119 7.92 -17.84 0.49
N LEU A 120 7.55 -17.72 -0.77
CA LEU A 120 8.36 -17.05 -1.79
C LEU A 120 8.10 -15.55 -1.87
N VAL A 121 6.85 -15.12 -1.70
CA VAL A 121 6.50 -13.71 -1.83
C VAL A 121 6.74 -12.94 -0.54
N TYR A 122 6.27 -13.45 0.60
CA TYR A 122 6.30 -12.72 1.86
C TYR A 122 7.47 -13.10 2.77
N ARG A 123 7.64 -14.38 3.11
CA ARG A 123 8.67 -14.79 4.07
C ARG A 123 10.08 -14.56 3.56
N ARG A 124 10.29 -14.77 2.27
CA ARG A 124 11.60 -14.53 1.64
C ARG A 124 12.02 -13.06 1.66
N THR A 125 11.06 -12.15 1.67
CA THR A 125 11.30 -10.70 1.79
C THR A 125 11.17 -10.18 3.22
N HIS A 126 11.04 -11.09 4.21
CA HIS A 126 10.88 -10.76 5.64
C HIS A 126 9.63 -9.91 5.95
N ILE A 127 8.60 -9.98 5.13
CA ILE A 127 7.32 -9.33 5.39
C ILE A 127 6.47 -10.25 6.27
N SER A 128 6.16 -9.79 7.48
CA SER A 128 5.38 -10.55 8.47
C SER A 128 3.90 -10.15 8.49
N GLU A 129 3.60 -8.95 8.04
CA GLU A 129 2.25 -8.39 8.06
C GLU A 129 2.01 -7.47 6.86
N ARG A 130 0.79 -7.47 6.37
CA ARG A 130 0.36 -6.59 5.29
C ARG A 130 -0.95 -5.89 5.65
N LEU A 131 -1.00 -4.59 5.41
CA LEU A 131 -2.24 -3.83 5.33
C LEU A 131 -2.57 -3.57 3.86
N LEU A 132 -3.80 -3.79 3.49
CA LEU A 132 -4.32 -3.57 2.15
C LEU A 132 -5.48 -2.59 2.23
N LEU A 133 -5.29 -1.40 1.68
CA LEU A 133 -6.35 -0.41 1.53
C LEU A 133 -6.83 -0.42 0.09
N CYS A 134 -8.09 -0.77 -0.12
CA CYS A 134 -8.74 -0.75 -1.42
C CYS A 134 -9.73 0.40 -1.49
N GLY A 135 -9.72 1.12 -2.59
CA GLY A 135 -10.68 2.16 -2.88
C GLY A 135 -11.06 2.15 -4.36
N SER A 136 -12.19 2.74 -4.70
CA SER A 136 -12.56 2.99 -6.09
C SER A 136 -12.38 4.47 -6.41
N VAL A 137 -11.81 4.75 -7.57
CA VAL A 137 -11.75 6.09 -8.14
C VAL A 137 -12.97 6.25 -9.06
N ALA A 138 -13.53 7.46 -9.14
CA ALA A 138 -14.59 7.77 -10.09
C ALA A 138 -14.15 7.41 -11.52
N GLY A 139 -14.89 6.52 -12.18
CA GLY A 139 -14.47 5.83 -13.40
C GLY A 139 -14.00 4.40 -13.08
N ASP A 140 -13.83 3.57 -14.07
CA ASP A 140 -13.65 2.12 -13.95
C ASP A 140 -12.30 1.65 -13.32
N ARG A 141 -11.62 2.47 -12.54
CA ARG A 141 -10.31 2.13 -11.98
C ARG A 141 -10.34 2.05 -10.45
N LYS A 142 -9.78 1.00 -9.90
CA LYS A 142 -9.50 0.86 -8.47
C LYS A 142 -8.03 0.99 -8.18
N SER A 143 -7.74 1.67 -7.09
CA SER A 143 -6.39 1.73 -6.53
C SER A 143 -6.32 0.92 -5.24
N VAL A 144 -5.22 0.21 -5.07
CA VAL A 144 -4.90 -0.60 -3.90
C VAL A 144 -3.56 -0.14 -3.35
N VAL A 145 -3.54 0.12 -2.09
CA VAL A 145 -2.32 0.52 -1.35
C VAL A 145 -2.01 -0.52 -0.29
#